data_45537456e087d5ffa1c27cb823ab07eb
#
_entry.id   45537456e087d5ffa1c27cb823ab07eb
#
_cell.length_a   1.000
_cell.length_b   1.000
_cell.length_c   1.000
_cell.angle_alpha   90.00
_cell.angle_beta   90.00
_cell.angle_gamma   90.00
#
_symmetry.space_group_name_H-M   'P 1'
#
loop_
_entity.id
_entity.type
_entity.pdbx_description
1 polymer ?
#
loop_
_entity_poly.entity_id
_entity_poly.type
_entity_poly.pdbx_seq_one_letter_code
_entity_poly.pdbx_strand_id
1 'polypeptide(L)'
;KEMHEVFRADGLQLLMKPQEKLLASEFQRALEVYKKLHFQIHFFSLTGEVLNLVPSEIEYIETGMRETVVVTTKGRYKGFFEDLKRTKQMLVEYHFFQMHPRYFVNMEHIELIKSGELRLDNGDSVPTSAMNKEVIDDAIQSFLNCY
;
A
#
# COMPACT_ATOMS: atom_id res chain seq x y z
N LYS A 1 22.67 5.12 13.90
CA LYS A 1 22.97 6.34 13.12
C LYS A 1 24.12 6.17 12.16
N GLU A 2 25.23 5.74 12.66
CA GLU A 2 26.44 5.57 11.86
C GLU A 2 26.24 4.50 10.79
N MET A 3 25.60 3.41 11.16
CA MET A 3 25.27 2.34 10.24
C MET A 3 24.35 2.85 9.12
N HIS A 4 23.43 3.73 9.49
CA HIS A 4 22.51 4.34 8.54
C HIS A 4 23.25 5.19 7.49
N GLU A 5 24.24 5.94 7.91
CA GLU A 5 25.05 6.75 7.02
C GLU A 5 25.92 5.90 6.11
N VAL A 6 26.48 4.82 6.61
CA VAL A 6 27.35 3.92 5.86
C VAL A 6 26.61 3.35 4.65
N PHE A 7 25.36 2.94 4.81
CA PHE A 7 24.61 2.32 3.72
C PHE A 7 23.87 3.30 2.84
N ARG A 8 23.94 4.58 3.16
CA ARG A 8 23.24 5.60 2.38
C ARG A 8 24.12 6.27 1.33
N ALA A 9 25.39 6.24 1.49
CA ALA A 9 26.33 6.94 0.61
C ALA A 9 26.66 6.09 -0.62
N ASP A 10 26.23 6.53 -1.79
CA ASP A 10 26.52 5.83 -3.03
C ASP A 10 28.02 5.76 -3.31
N GLY A 11 28.77 6.81 -2.92
CA GLY A 11 30.21 6.84 -3.09
C GLY A 11 30.94 5.77 -2.31
N LEU A 12 30.35 5.31 -1.21
CA LEU A 12 30.95 4.25 -0.40
C LEU A 12 30.98 2.94 -1.19
N GLN A 13 29.93 2.64 -1.98
CA GLN A 13 29.88 1.45 -2.79
C GLN A 13 30.97 1.42 -3.85
N LEU A 14 31.34 2.58 -4.37
CA LEU A 14 32.40 2.68 -5.37
C LEU A 14 33.77 2.32 -4.83
N LEU A 15 33.96 2.45 -3.52
CA LEU A 15 35.22 2.13 -2.85
C LEU A 15 35.29 0.68 -2.38
N MET A 16 34.19 -0.05 -2.50
CA MET A 16 34.13 -1.43 -2.06
C MET A 16 34.66 -2.39 -3.12
N LYS A 17 35.18 -3.52 -2.68
CA LYS A 17 35.51 -4.62 -3.55
C LYS A 17 34.23 -5.23 -4.12
N PRO A 18 34.29 -5.95 -5.27
CA PRO A 18 33.08 -6.54 -5.85
C PRO A 18 32.27 -7.41 -4.88
N GLN A 19 32.92 -8.18 -4.04
CA GLN A 19 32.26 -9.03 -3.05
C GLN A 19 31.53 -8.19 -2.00
N GLU A 20 32.15 -7.11 -1.56
CA GLU A 20 31.57 -6.22 -0.57
C GLU A 20 30.37 -5.47 -1.15
N LYS A 21 30.45 -5.09 -2.42
CA LYS A 21 29.34 -4.44 -3.11
C LYS A 21 28.14 -5.38 -3.20
N LEU A 22 28.38 -6.66 -3.47
CA LEU A 22 27.31 -7.64 -3.54
C LEU A 22 26.62 -7.82 -2.18
N LEU A 23 27.41 -7.91 -1.11
CA LEU A 23 26.86 -8.02 0.24
C LEU A 23 26.08 -6.78 0.63
N ALA A 24 26.56 -5.59 0.27
CA ALA A 24 25.86 -4.35 0.56
C ALA A 24 24.53 -4.30 -0.19
N SER A 25 24.49 -4.75 -1.44
CA SER A 25 23.27 -4.80 -2.23
C SER A 25 22.26 -5.76 -1.63
N GLU A 26 22.72 -6.92 -1.18
CA GLU A 26 21.86 -7.90 -0.54
C GLU A 26 21.31 -7.38 0.78
N PHE A 27 22.13 -6.67 1.55
CA PHE A 27 21.70 -6.08 2.81
C PHE A 27 20.64 -5.00 2.55
N GLN A 28 20.85 -4.14 1.56
CA GLN A 28 19.87 -3.12 1.22
C GLN A 28 18.55 -3.72 0.78
N ARG A 29 18.61 -4.79 0.00
CA ARG A 29 17.41 -5.49 -0.45
C ARG A 29 16.65 -6.07 0.74
N ALA A 30 17.37 -6.70 1.67
CA ALA A 30 16.77 -7.25 2.89
C ALA A 30 16.15 -6.15 3.73
N LEU A 31 16.82 -4.99 3.82
CA LEU A 31 16.31 -3.85 4.58
C LEU A 31 15.02 -3.29 3.96
N GLU A 32 14.95 -3.24 2.63
CA GLU A 32 13.74 -2.80 1.94
C GLU A 32 12.58 -3.74 2.21
N VAL A 33 12.83 -5.04 2.16
CA VAL A 33 11.81 -6.05 2.48
C VAL A 33 11.35 -5.88 3.92
N TYR A 34 12.29 -5.70 4.84
CA TYR A 34 11.97 -5.48 6.24
C TYR A 34 11.09 -4.24 6.43
N LYS A 35 11.44 -3.14 5.77
CA LYS A 35 10.65 -1.91 5.84
C LYS A 35 9.24 -2.11 5.32
N LYS A 36 9.08 -2.83 4.22
CA LYS A 36 7.76 -3.13 3.68
C LYS A 36 6.92 -3.96 4.63
N LEU A 37 7.53 -4.97 5.25
CA LEU A 37 6.82 -5.83 6.20
C LEU A 37 6.42 -5.11 7.48
N HIS A 38 7.19 -4.11 7.88
CA HIS A 38 6.99 -3.38 9.14
C HIS A 38 6.48 -1.96 8.96
N PHE A 39 6.14 -1.58 7.72
CA PHE A 39 5.59 -0.28 7.46
C PHE A 39 4.21 -0.16 8.09
N GLN A 40 4.01 0.90 8.87
CA GLN A 40 2.75 1.15 9.56
C GLN A 40 2.20 2.52 9.20
N ILE A 41 0.88 2.58 9.11
CA ILE A 41 0.15 3.80 8.82
C ILE A 41 -0.68 4.14 10.05
N HIS A 42 -0.67 5.41 10.44
CA HIS A 42 -1.46 5.88 11.57
C HIS A 42 -2.80 6.41 11.09
N PHE A 43 -3.85 5.88 11.66
CA PHE A 43 -5.21 6.31 11.37
C PHE A 43 -5.86 6.81 12.66
N PHE A 44 -6.45 8.00 12.61
CA PHE A 44 -7.07 8.64 13.76
C PHE A 44 -8.56 8.34 13.76
N SER A 45 -8.99 7.49 14.66
CA SER A 45 -10.39 7.09 14.78
C SER A 45 -11.24 8.22 15.37
N LEU A 46 -12.49 8.28 14.98
CA LEU A 46 -13.44 9.24 15.55
C LEU A 46 -13.68 9.01 17.04
N THR A 47 -13.38 7.83 17.54
CA THR A 47 -13.50 7.52 18.96
C THR A 47 -12.29 7.99 19.78
N GLY A 48 -11.32 8.62 19.13
CA GLY A 48 -10.14 9.16 19.80
C GLY A 48 -8.94 8.22 19.86
N GLU A 49 -9.04 7.06 19.26
CA GLU A 49 -7.94 6.10 19.21
C GLU A 49 -7.04 6.36 18.02
N VAL A 50 -5.77 6.01 18.15
CA VAL A 50 -4.84 6.01 17.03
C VAL A 50 -4.56 4.56 16.68
N LEU A 51 -4.89 4.18 15.47
CA LEU A 51 -4.70 2.83 14.98
C LEU A 51 -3.44 2.74 14.14
N ASN A 52 -2.64 1.72 14.42
CA ASN A 52 -1.46 1.41 13.61
C ASN A 52 -1.84 0.31 12.63
N LEU A 53 -1.86 0.65 11.36
CA LEU A 53 -2.28 -0.28 10.32
C LEU A 53 -1.09 -0.65 9.43
N VAL A 54 -1.00 -1.92 9.08
CA VAL A 54 -0.04 -2.37 8.06
C VAL A 54 -0.79 -2.55 6.74
N PRO A 55 -0.13 -2.27 5.61
CA PRO A 55 -0.81 -2.34 4.30
C PRO A 55 -1.51 -3.66 4.03
N SER A 56 -0.91 -4.78 4.40
CA SER A 56 -1.49 -6.10 4.15
C SER A 56 -2.80 -6.34 4.88
N GLU A 57 -3.06 -5.61 5.96
CA GLU A 57 -4.30 -5.74 6.72
C GLU A 57 -5.43 -4.87 6.16
N ILE A 58 -5.11 -3.92 5.29
CA ILE A 58 -6.09 -3.00 4.74
C ILE A 58 -6.71 -3.60 3.48
N GLU A 59 -8.03 -3.73 3.50
CA GLU A 59 -8.81 -4.18 2.33
C GLU A 59 -8.99 -3.04 1.35
N TYR A 60 -9.53 -1.93 1.83
CA TYR A 60 -9.70 -0.74 1.02
C TYR A 60 -9.96 0.48 1.89
N ILE A 61 -9.82 1.64 1.29
CA ILE A 61 -10.08 2.93 1.92
C ILE A 61 -11.19 3.62 1.15
N GLU A 62 -12.25 3.97 1.87
CA GLU A 62 -13.38 4.69 1.28
C GLU A 62 -13.34 6.14 1.74
N THR A 63 -13.28 7.09 0.80
CA THR A 63 -13.26 8.51 1.13
C THR A 63 -14.67 9.07 1.05
N GLY A 64 -15.14 9.61 2.16
CA GLY A 64 -16.42 10.30 2.23
C GLY A 64 -16.22 11.81 2.25
N MET A 65 -17.32 12.55 2.37
CA MET A 65 -17.27 14.01 2.37
C MET A 65 -16.66 14.58 3.64
N ARG A 66 -16.83 13.90 4.77
CA ARG A 66 -16.37 14.39 6.07
C ARG A 66 -15.41 13.45 6.77
N GLU A 67 -15.44 12.20 6.41
CA GLU A 67 -14.64 11.18 7.08
C GLU A 67 -14.15 10.15 6.10
N THR A 68 -13.12 9.44 6.50
CA THR A 68 -12.57 8.33 5.75
C THR A 68 -12.89 7.05 6.49
N VAL A 69 -13.25 6.00 5.75
CA VAL A 69 -13.47 4.68 6.32
C VAL A 69 -12.36 3.78 5.85
N VAL A 70 -11.67 3.14 6.79
CA VAL A 70 -10.68 2.12 6.49
C VAL A 70 -11.27 0.76 6.83
N VAL A 71 -11.36 -0.10 5.83
CA VAL A 71 -11.82 -1.47 6.01
C VAL A 71 -10.60 -2.37 6.07
N THR A 72 -10.46 -3.09 7.17
CA THR A 72 -9.32 -3.96 7.39
C THR A 72 -9.78 -5.39 7.58
N THR A 73 -8.82 -6.31 7.65
CA THR A 73 -9.12 -7.71 7.94
C THR A 73 -9.71 -7.91 9.33
N LYS A 74 -9.53 -6.92 10.21
CA LYS A 74 -10.01 -7.01 11.61
C LYS A 74 -11.31 -6.25 11.83
N GLY A 75 -11.68 -5.36 10.92
CA GLY A 75 -12.88 -4.55 11.10
C GLY A 75 -12.88 -3.29 10.27
N ARG A 76 -13.86 -2.47 10.52
CA ARG A 76 -14.14 -1.26 9.79
C ARG A 76 -14.01 -0.07 10.74
N TYR A 77 -13.22 0.94 10.35
CA TYR A 77 -12.94 2.09 11.23
C TYR A 77 -13.22 3.39 10.51
N LYS A 78 -13.85 4.32 11.19
CA LYS A 78 -14.14 5.66 10.68
C LYS A 78 -13.23 6.67 11.34
N GLY A 79 -12.70 7.60 10.56
CA GLY A 79 -11.81 8.61 11.06
C GLY A 79 -11.13 9.37 9.94
N PHE A 80 -9.84 9.62 10.11
CA PHE A 80 -9.07 10.34 9.09
C PHE A 80 -7.58 10.02 9.20
N PHE A 81 -6.88 10.21 8.08
CA PHE A 81 -5.43 10.18 8.04
C PHE A 81 -4.91 11.61 8.19
N GLU A 82 -3.74 11.75 8.77
CA GLU A 82 -3.11 13.08 8.89
C GLU A 82 -2.89 13.69 7.50
N ASP A 83 -2.41 12.87 6.56
CA ASP A 83 -2.21 13.28 5.17
C ASP A 83 -2.63 12.13 4.27
N LEU A 84 -3.89 12.15 3.85
CA LEU A 84 -4.47 11.09 3.03
C LEU A 84 -3.76 10.98 1.67
N LYS A 85 -3.44 12.10 1.05
CA LYS A 85 -2.79 12.10 -0.26
C LYS A 85 -1.44 11.40 -0.20
N ARG A 86 -0.64 11.73 0.80
CA ARG A 86 0.66 11.12 0.99
C ARG A 86 0.54 9.64 1.32
N THR A 87 -0.43 9.29 2.16
CA THR A 87 -0.70 7.90 2.52
C THR A 87 -1.03 7.09 1.28
N LYS A 88 -1.88 7.61 0.40
CA LYS A 88 -2.22 6.93 -0.85
C LYS A 88 -1.00 6.75 -1.75
N GLN A 89 -0.15 7.77 -1.85
CA GLN A 89 1.07 7.69 -2.65
C GLN A 89 2.00 6.59 -2.15
N MET A 90 2.08 6.42 -0.85
CA MET A 90 2.89 5.37 -0.26
C MET A 90 2.27 3.99 -0.48
N LEU A 91 0.95 3.89 -0.40
CA LEU A 91 0.25 2.62 -0.56
C LEU A 91 0.25 2.09 -1.99
N VAL A 92 0.46 2.95 -2.99
CA VAL A 92 0.56 2.51 -4.38
C VAL A 92 1.67 1.45 -4.53
N GLU A 93 2.75 1.58 -3.78
CA GLU A 93 3.84 0.60 -3.81
C GLU A 93 3.44 -0.75 -3.19
N TYR A 94 2.34 -0.78 -2.45
CA TYR A 94 1.82 -2.00 -1.84
C TYR A 94 0.62 -2.55 -2.61
N HIS A 95 0.52 -2.20 -3.90
CA HIS A 95 -0.50 -2.71 -4.82
C HIS A 95 -1.90 -2.18 -4.55
N PHE A 96 -1.98 -0.96 -4.04
CA PHE A 96 -3.26 -0.27 -3.94
C PHE A 96 -3.52 0.53 -5.22
N PHE A 97 -4.77 0.61 -5.60
CA PHE A 97 -5.17 1.36 -6.78
C PHE A 97 -6.53 2.03 -6.58
N GLN A 98 -6.70 3.21 -7.18
CA GLN A 98 -7.96 3.96 -7.12
C GLN A 98 -8.95 3.36 -8.12
N MET A 99 -9.79 2.46 -7.66
CA MET A 99 -10.77 1.77 -8.50
C MET A 99 -12.01 2.60 -8.80
N HIS A 100 -12.27 3.57 -7.96
CA HIS A 100 -13.43 4.46 -8.03
C HIS A 100 -13.02 5.76 -7.32
N PRO A 101 -13.62 6.91 -7.67
CA PRO A 101 -13.26 8.16 -6.98
C PRO A 101 -13.32 8.08 -5.45
N ARG A 102 -14.15 7.20 -4.92
CA ARG A 102 -14.30 7.03 -3.46
C ARG A 102 -13.61 5.80 -2.90
N TYR A 103 -13.09 4.90 -3.72
CA TYR A 103 -12.54 3.62 -3.25
C TYR A 103 -11.12 3.40 -3.72
N PHE A 104 -10.22 3.33 -2.74
CA PHE A 104 -8.82 3.03 -2.97
C PHE A 104 -8.57 1.62 -2.44
N VAL A 105 -8.35 0.67 -3.33
CA VAL A 105 -8.44 -0.77 -3.05
C VAL A 105 -7.08 -1.44 -3.07
N ASN A 106 -6.86 -2.31 -2.09
CA ASN A 106 -5.70 -3.19 -2.07
C ASN A 106 -5.96 -4.37 -3.02
N MET A 107 -5.23 -4.41 -4.12
CA MET A 107 -5.45 -5.43 -5.14
C MET A 107 -5.13 -6.85 -4.65
N GLU A 108 -4.32 -6.98 -3.61
CA GLU A 108 -4.00 -8.29 -3.05
C GLU A 108 -5.19 -8.97 -2.39
N HIS A 109 -6.23 -8.20 -2.04
CA HIS A 109 -7.43 -8.74 -1.42
C HIS A 109 -8.58 -8.95 -2.40
N ILE A 110 -8.36 -8.73 -3.69
CA ILE A 110 -9.39 -8.95 -4.71
C ILE A 110 -9.60 -10.44 -4.88
N GLU A 111 -10.83 -10.89 -4.68
CA GLU A 111 -11.21 -12.29 -4.85
C GLU A 111 -11.84 -12.55 -6.20
N LEU A 112 -12.68 -11.61 -6.66
CA LEU A 112 -13.45 -11.79 -7.89
C LEU A 112 -13.63 -10.46 -8.61
N ILE A 113 -13.44 -10.47 -9.91
CA ILE A 113 -13.61 -9.29 -10.77
C ILE A 113 -14.84 -9.51 -11.62
N LYS A 114 -15.80 -8.58 -11.50
CA LYS A 114 -17.00 -8.57 -12.32
C LYS A 114 -17.07 -7.26 -13.08
N SER A 115 -17.92 -7.21 -14.09
CA SER A 115 -18.16 -5.96 -14.81
C SER A 115 -18.77 -4.94 -13.85
N GLY A 116 -18.04 -3.83 -13.63
CA GLY A 116 -18.52 -2.74 -12.80
C GLY A 116 -18.30 -2.90 -11.32
N GLU A 117 -17.76 -4.02 -10.85
CA GLU A 117 -17.48 -4.19 -9.43
C GLU A 117 -16.38 -5.21 -9.16
N LEU A 118 -15.79 -5.08 -7.98
CA LEU A 118 -14.80 -6.02 -7.47
C LEU A 118 -15.33 -6.60 -6.17
N ARG A 119 -15.14 -7.90 -5.98
CA ARG A 119 -15.42 -8.51 -4.69
C ARG A 119 -14.11 -8.82 -3.99
N LEU A 120 -14.04 -8.45 -2.73
CA LEU A 120 -12.86 -8.65 -1.90
C LEU A 120 -13.02 -9.91 -1.05
N ASP A 121 -11.93 -10.39 -0.50
CA ASP A 121 -11.90 -11.61 0.27
C ASP A 121 -12.66 -11.53 1.61
N ASN A 122 -13.00 -10.32 2.06
CA ASN A 122 -13.84 -10.13 3.24
C ASN A 122 -15.35 -10.17 2.91
N GLY A 123 -15.68 -10.36 1.64
CA GLY A 123 -17.09 -10.41 1.20
C GLY A 123 -17.63 -9.08 0.72
N ASP A 124 -16.91 -7.99 0.90
CA ASP A 124 -17.37 -6.67 0.46
C ASP A 124 -17.24 -6.55 -1.06
N SER A 125 -18.16 -5.80 -1.66
CA SER A 125 -18.11 -5.45 -3.08
C SER A 125 -17.83 -3.97 -3.22
N VAL A 126 -16.90 -3.62 -4.11
CA VAL A 126 -16.49 -2.25 -4.36
C VAL A 126 -16.79 -1.92 -5.82
N PRO A 127 -17.47 -0.80 -6.11
CA PRO A 127 -17.73 -0.42 -7.49
C PRO A 127 -16.45 0.05 -8.18
N THR A 128 -16.39 -0.17 -9.49
CA THR A 128 -15.30 0.37 -10.30
C THR A 128 -15.85 1.49 -11.17
N SER A 129 -14.99 2.46 -11.49
CA SER A 129 -15.39 3.59 -12.32
C SER A 129 -15.50 3.14 -13.77
N ALA A 130 -16.69 3.32 -14.37
CA ALA A 130 -16.90 2.99 -15.77
C ALA A 130 -16.07 3.88 -16.69
N MET A 131 -15.77 5.10 -16.28
CA MET A 131 -15.01 6.05 -17.09
C MET A 131 -13.52 5.69 -17.19
N ASN A 132 -13.03 4.92 -16.22
CA ASN A 132 -11.61 4.55 -16.16
C ASN A 132 -11.42 3.04 -16.32
N LYS A 133 -12.33 2.38 -16.99
CA LYS A 133 -12.30 0.92 -17.11
C LYS A 133 -10.98 0.39 -17.68
N GLU A 134 -10.48 1.01 -18.74
CA GLU A 134 -9.23 0.57 -19.35
C GLU A 134 -8.04 0.73 -18.40
N VAL A 135 -7.99 1.84 -17.68
CA VAL A 135 -6.92 2.12 -16.72
C VAL A 135 -6.97 1.11 -15.59
N ILE A 136 -8.16 0.79 -15.11
CA ILE A 136 -8.36 -0.18 -14.05
C ILE A 136 -7.97 -1.59 -14.52
N ASP A 137 -8.39 -1.97 -15.71
CA ASP A 137 -8.05 -3.27 -16.28
C ASP A 137 -6.53 -3.41 -16.46
N ASP A 138 -5.88 -2.35 -16.94
CA ASP A 138 -4.43 -2.34 -17.10
C ASP A 138 -3.71 -2.46 -15.76
N ALA A 139 -4.21 -1.78 -14.74
CA ALA A 139 -3.63 -1.86 -13.40
C ALA A 139 -3.73 -3.27 -12.83
N ILE A 140 -4.88 -3.92 -13.01
CA ILE A 140 -5.09 -5.29 -12.54
C ILE A 140 -4.18 -6.25 -13.30
N GLN A 141 -4.06 -6.09 -14.62
CA GLN A 141 -3.17 -6.93 -15.41
C GLN A 141 -1.72 -6.77 -15.00
N SER A 142 -1.30 -5.54 -14.76
CA SER A 142 0.06 -5.27 -14.29
C SER A 142 0.32 -5.93 -12.95
N PHE A 143 -0.65 -5.88 -12.05
CA PHE A 143 -0.56 -6.52 -10.75
C PHE A 143 -0.43 -8.04 -10.91
N LEU A 144 -1.26 -8.65 -11.74
CA LEU A 144 -1.23 -10.09 -11.97
C LEU A 144 0.09 -10.55 -12.60
N ASN A 145 0.66 -9.71 -13.45
CA ASN A 145 1.95 -10.02 -14.10
C ASN A 145 3.15 -9.89 -13.17
N CYS A 146 2.99 -9.24 -12.01
CA CYS A 146 4.04 -9.16 -10.99
C CYS A 146 4.20 -10.48 -10.23
N TYR A 147 3.25 -11.37 -10.35
CA TYR A 147 3.25 -12.67 -9.70
C TYR A 147 3.23 -13.77 -10.74
#